data_af9736a252a6472102e7161472b73347
#
_entry.id   af9736a252a6472102e7161472b73347
#
_cell.length_a   1.000
_cell.length_b   1.000
_cell.length_c   1.000
_cell.angle_alpha   90.00
_cell.angle_beta   90.00
_cell.angle_gamma   90.00
#
_symmetry.space_group_name_H-M   'P 1'
#
loop_
_entity.id
_entity.type
_entity.pdbx_description
1 polymer ?
#
loop_
_entity_poly.entity_id
_entity_poly.type
_entity_poly.pdbx_seq_one_letter_code
_entity_poly.pdbx_strand_id
1 'polypeptide(L)'
;SYSLPTAVSKLVSARVAKGEKKNAYRVFKGAFLFAVVSGSVAAVIIYFGASYITGTLLKTPLSIFAVKILAPTLLVVAILGVLRGFFQGLGTMMPSAVSQIIEQIINAIVSVWAAYYLYSYGAKIGGVLGNKENYGAAYGAAGGTLGTNLGALSALLFLVFLFFVYRAVFKRQMRRERGARTEAYPHIFRALLFTIVPVLLSTTIYNISSIMDQGVFKNIVLLQGYAEDQMDTWWGIYTGEYKLLINVPI
;
A
#
# COMPACT_ATOMS: atom_id res chain seq x y z
N SER A 1 0.28 5.27 -2.43
CA SER A 1 1.05 4.27 -3.20
C SER A 1 1.23 4.61 -4.70
N TYR A 2 1.17 5.91 -5.08
CA TYR A 2 1.34 6.33 -6.49
C TYR A 2 2.80 6.60 -6.90
N SER A 3 3.71 6.74 -5.94
CA SER A 3 5.10 7.14 -6.19
C SER A 3 5.89 6.10 -7.01
N LEU A 4 5.83 4.85 -6.63
CA LEU A 4 6.59 3.78 -7.29
C LEU A 4 6.06 3.46 -8.70
N PRO A 5 4.73 3.28 -8.92
CA PRO A 5 4.19 3.11 -10.27
C PRO A 5 4.54 4.27 -11.21
N THR A 6 4.42 5.50 -10.73
CA THR A 6 4.71 6.71 -11.54
C THR A 6 6.19 6.79 -11.91
N ALA A 7 7.10 6.52 -10.98
CA ALA A 7 8.53 6.51 -11.26
C ALA A 7 8.91 5.44 -12.28
N VAL A 8 8.40 4.22 -12.11
CA VAL A 8 8.65 3.12 -13.04
C VAL A 8 8.05 3.42 -14.42
N SER A 9 6.81 3.90 -14.47
CA SER A 9 6.15 4.28 -15.71
C SER A 9 6.94 5.34 -16.48
N LYS A 10 7.39 6.42 -15.80
CA LYS A 10 8.20 7.48 -16.39
C LYS A 10 9.52 6.95 -16.98
N LEU A 11 10.21 6.10 -16.23
CA LEU A 11 11.51 5.57 -16.67
C LEU A 11 11.37 4.53 -17.78
N VAL A 12 10.32 3.72 -17.76
CA VAL A 12 10.02 2.74 -18.82
C VAL A 12 9.58 3.45 -20.09
N SER A 13 8.63 4.38 -20.00
CA SER A 13 8.10 5.10 -21.18
C SER A 13 9.17 5.91 -21.91
N ALA A 14 10.08 6.56 -21.18
CA ALA A 14 11.20 7.29 -21.77
C ALA A 14 12.11 6.40 -22.63
N ARG A 15 12.28 5.12 -22.24
CA ARG A 15 13.11 4.17 -23.00
C ARG A 15 12.34 3.51 -24.13
N VAL A 16 11.06 3.24 -23.91
CA VAL A 16 10.16 2.74 -24.98
C VAL A 16 10.02 3.76 -26.12
N ALA A 17 9.89 5.05 -25.80
CA ALA A 17 9.85 6.13 -26.78
C ALA A 17 11.12 6.23 -27.63
N LYS A 18 12.28 5.86 -27.08
CA LYS A 18 13.56 5.76 -27.80
C LYS A 18 13.73 4.44 -28.56
N GLY A 19 12.77 3.52 -28.48
CA GLY A 19 12.89 2.19 -29.07
C GLY A 19 13.75 1.22 -28.25
N GLU A 20 14.23 1.61 -27.07
CA GLU A 20 15.17 0.86 -26.21
C GLU A 20 14.43 -0.12 -25.29
N LYS A 21 13.78 -1.14 -25.84
CA LYS A 21 12.96 -2.11 -25.08
C LYS A 21 13.79 -2.96 -24.13
N LYS A 22 15.05 -3.26 -24.46
CA LYS A 22 16.00 -3.96 -23.56
C LYS A 22 16.26 -3.15 -22.29
N ASN A 23 16.50 -1.84 -22.45
CA ASN A 23 16.72 -0.94 -21.31
C ASN A 23 15.44 -0.75 -20.50
N ALA A 24 14.25 -0.65 -21.12
CA ALA A 24 12.97 -0.66 -20.43
C ALA A 24 12.76 -1.91 -19.56
N TYR A 25 13.14 -3.09 -20.05
CA TYR A 25 13.08 -4.34 -19.27
C TYR A 25 14.12 -4.38 -18.14
N ARG A 26 15.29 -3.78 -18.31
CA ARG A 26 16.29 -3.64 -17.25
C ARG A 26 15.79 -2.72 -16.14
N VAL A 27 15.12 -1.62 -16.49
CA VAL A 27 14.44 -0.75 -15.51
C VAL A 27 13.40 -1.54 -14.72
N PHE A 28 12.55 -2.31 -15.39
CA PHE A 28 11.58 -3.16 -14.71
C PHE A 28 12.25 -4.12 -13.72
N LYS A 29 13.31 -4.83 -14.12
CA LYS A 29 14.03 -5.75 -13.23
C LYS A 29 14.66 -5.02 -12.04
N GLY A 30 15.29 -3.88 -12.28
CA GLY A 30 15.89 -3.06 -11.22
C GLY A 30 14.83 -2.55 -10.23
N ALA A 31 13.71 -2.04 -10.75
CA ALA A 31 12.59 -1.60 -9.93
C ALA A 31 11.94 -2.75 -9.15
N PHE A 32 11.83 -3.94 -9.76
CA PHE A 32 11.30 -5.13 -9.11
C PHE A 32 12.18 -5.57 -7.93
N LEU A 33 13.50 -5.63 -8.12
CA LEU A 33 14.44 -5.94 -7.06
C LEU A 33 14.38 -4.89 -5.94
N PHE A 34 14.33 -3.61 -6.30
CA PHE A 34 14.17 -2.51 -5.34
C PHE A 34 12.89 -2.66 -4.52
N ALA A 35 11.75 -2.95 -5.18
CA ALA A 35 10.46 -3.12 -4.53
C ALA A 35 10.44 -4.32 -3.58
N VAL A 36 11.03 -5.46 -3.98
CA VAL A 36 11.14 -6.64 -3.12
C VAL A 36 11.97 -6.34 -1.89
N VAL A 37 13.14 -5.72 -2.05
CA VAL A 37 14.02 -5.40 -0.92
C VAL A 37 13.37 -4.36 -0.01
N SER A 38 12.94 -3.22 -0.55
CA SER A 38 12.36 -2.14 0.25
C SER A 38 11.02 -2.54 0.88
N GLY A 39 10.18 -3.26 0.14
CA GLY A 39 8.90 -3.77 0.63
C GLY A 39 9.08 -4.82 1.74
N SER A 40 10.05 -5.74 1.60
CA SER A 40 10.37 -6.71 2.64
C SER A 40 10.92 -6.04 3.90
N VAL A 41 11.86 -5.11 3.75
CA VAL A 41 12.42 -4.35 4.89
C VAL A 41 11.31 -3.59 5.60
N ALA A 42 10.45 -2.87 4.88
CA ALA A 42 9.32 -2.16 5.46
C ALA A 42 8.35 -3.10 6.17
N ALA A 43 8.00 -4.24 5.56
CA ALA A 43 7.12 -5.25 6.15
C ALA A 43 7.70 -5.80 7.47
N VAL A 44 8.98 -6.12 7.50
CA VAL A 44 9.68 -6.61 8.70
C VAL A 44 9.70 -5.55 9.79
N ILE A 45 10.07 -4.30 9.47
CA ILE A 45 10.09 -3.20 10.43
C ILE A 45 8.71 -2.96 11.04
N ILE A 46 7.66 -2.92 10.22
CA ILE A 46 6.28 -2.72 10.71
C ILE A 46 5.79 -3.92 11.52
N TYR A 47 6.09 -5.15 11.09
CA TYR A 47 5.65 -6.35 11.81
C TYR A 47 6.24 -6.46 13.21
N PHE A 48 7.56 -6.29 13.33
CA PHE A 48 8.26 -6.34 14.63
C PHE A 48 8.09 -5.06 15.44
N GLY A 49 7.99 -3.91 14.77
CA GLY A 49 7.72 -2.62 15.40
C GLY A 49 6.26 -2.37 15.78
N ALA A 50 5.33 -3.26 15.40
CA ALA A 50 3.90 -3.08 15.62
C ALA A 50 3.55 -2.77 17.08
N SER A 51 4.14 -3.50 18.04
CA SER A 51 3.88 -3.30 19.48
C SER A 51 4.33 -1.91 19.95
N TYR A 52 5.49 -1.44 19.51
CA TYR A 52 6.00 -0.13 19.86
C TYR A 52 5.16 0.98 19.22
N ILE A 53 4.80 0.82 17.95
CA ILE A 53 3.99 1.80 17.20
C ILE A 53 2.61 1.94 17.84
N THR A 54 1.92 0.83 18.10
CA THR A 54 0.55 0.86 18.63
C THR A 54 0.49 1.18 20.11
N GLY A 55 1.44 0.70 20.92
CA GLY A 55 1.44 0.90 22.37
C GLY A 55 1.98 2.29 22.76
N THR A 56 3.12 2.71 22.20
CA THR A 56 3.83 3.91 22.65
C THR A 56 3.47 5.14 21.80
N LEU A 57 3.47 5.00 20.48
CA LEU A 57 3.28 6.13 19.57
C LEU A 57 1.80 6.49 19.40
N LEU A 58 0.95 5.51 19.15
CA LEU A 58 -0.47 5.71 18.87
C LEU A 58 -1.36 5.59 20.11
N LYS A 59 -0.84 5.04 21.22
CA LYS A 59 -1.59 4.74 22.45
C LYS A 59 -2.88 3.93 22.19
N THR A 60 -2.85 3.04 21.22
CA THR A 60 -3.96 2.15 20.85
C THR A 60 -3.48 0.70 20.80
N PRO A 61 -3.22 0.04 21.95
CA PRO A 61 -2.55 -1.26 22.00
C PRO A 61 -3.30 -2.36 21.24
N LEU A 62 -4.62 -2.31 21.17
CA LEU A 62 -5.44 -3.30 20.46
C LEU A 62 -5.33 -3.20 18.93
N SER A 63 -4.86 -2.09 18.38
CA SER A 63 -4.62 -1.92 16.94
C SER A 63 -3.47 -2.78 16.42
N ILE A 64 -2.71 -3.44 17.30
CA ILE A 64 -1.60 -4.33 16.94
C ILE A 64 -2.03 -5.44 15.97
N PHE A 65 -3.25 -5.96 16.11
CA PHE A 65 -3.78 -7.02 15.24
C PHE A 65 -3.91 -6.54 13.79
N ALA A 66 -4.48 -5.35 13.60
CA ALA A 66 -4.63 -4.74 12.28
C ALA A 66 -3.27 -4.40 11.65
N VAL A 67 -2.34 -3.83 12.42
CA VAL A 67 -0.99 -3.45 11.94
C VAL A 67 -0.18 -4.66 11.53
N LYS A 68 -0.22 -5.75 12.30
CA LYS A 68 0.49 -7.00 11.96
C LYS A 68 -0.06 -7.66 10.69
N ILE A 69 -1.38 -7.63 10.50
CA ILE A 69 -2.01 -8.13 9.27
C ILE A 69 -1.63 -7.26 8.08
N LEU A 70 -1.52 -5.94 8.26
CA LEU A 70 -1.18 -5.01 7.19
C LEU A 70 0.31 -5.08 6.76
N ALA A 71 1.21 -5.51 7.65
CA ALA A 71 2.64 -5.52 7.38
C ALA A 71 3.04 -6.27 6.09
N PRO A 72 2.60 -7.52 5.83
CA PRO A 72 2.92 -8.22 4.59
C PRO A 72 2.33 -7.57 3.33
N THR A 73 1.26 -6.78 3.46
CA THR A 73 0.66 -6.04 2.34
C THR A 73 1.65 -5.04 1.73
N LEU A 74 2.58 -4.50 2.51
CA LEU A 74 3.58 -3.55 2.02
C LEU A 74 4.45 -4.17 0.92
N LEU A 75 4.85 -5.42 1.07
CA LEU A 75 5.59 -6.14 0.03
C LEU A 75 4.74 -6.38 -1.21
N VAL A 76 3.50 -6.84 -1.01
CA VAL A 76 2.55 -7.10 -2.12
C VAL A 76 2.30 -5.83 -2.92
N VAL A 77 2.00 -4.70 -2.25
CA VAL A 77 1.73 -3.41 -2.89
C VAL A 77 2.97 -2.82 -3.58
N ALA A 78 4.17 -3.04 -3.03
CA ALA A 78 5.39 -2.59 -3.68
C ALA A 78 5.61 -3.32 -5.02
N ILE A 79 5.44 -4.64 -5.05
CA ILE A 79 5.56 -5.44 -6.29
C ILE A 79 4.43 -5.07 -7.27
N LEU A 80 3.20 -4.95 -6.78
CA LEU A 80 2.04 -4.54 -7.56
C LEU A 80 2.27 -3.17 -8.23
N GLY A 81 2.86 -2.22 -7.50
CA GLY A 81 3.21 -0.89 -8.00
C GLY A 81 4.19 -0.94 -9.17
N VAL A 82 5.21 -1.79 -9.09
CA VAL A 82 6.17 -1.97 -10.20
C VAL A 82 5.52 -2.56 -11.44
N LEU A 83 4.67 -3.59 -11.28
CA LEU A 83 3.95 -4.19 -12.39
C LEU A 83 3.00 -3.19 -13.07
N ARG A 84 2.22 -2.43 -12.27
CA ARG A 84 1.37 -1.35 -12.80
C ARG A 84 2.19 -0.32 -13.56
N GLY A 85 3.27 0.17 -12.96
CA GLY A 85 4.16 1.14 -13.58
C GLY A 85 4.80 0.63 -14.87
N PHE A 86 5.14 -0.65 -14.94
CA PHE A 86 5.67 -1.27 -16.14
C PHE A 86 4.65 -1.28 -17.29
N PHE A 87 3.42 -1.76 -17.05
CA PHE A 87 2.37 -1.76 -18.09
C PHE A 87 2.00 -0.33 -18.53
N GLN A 88 1.87 0.61 -17.60
CA GLN A 88 1.62 2.02 -17.91
C GLN A 88 2.76 2.61 -18.74
N GLY A 89 4.01 2.30 -18.41
CA GLY A 89 5.18 2.75 -19.17
C GLY A 89 5.28 2.15 -20.59
N LEU A 90 4.64 1.01 -20.82
CA LEU A 90 4.49 0.42 -22.16
C LEU A 90 3.38 1.09 -22.99
N GLY A 91 2.66 2.08 -22.43
CA GLY A 91 1.56 2.79 -23.09
C GLY A 91 0.19 2.10 -22.94
N THR A 92 0.06 1.07 -22.06
CA THR A 92 -1.20 0.36 -21.83
C THR A 92 -1.68 0.57 -20.40
N MET A 93 -2.76 1.35 -20.22
CA MET A 93 -3.35 1.58 -18.89
C MET A 93 -4.37 0.50 -18.48
N MET A 94 -4.93 -0.26 -19.45
CA MET A 94 -5.96 -1.25 -19.20
C MET A 94 -5.59 -2.30 -18.13
N PRO A 95 -4.40 -2.92 -18.14
CA PRO A 95 -4.03 -3.89 -17.11
C PRO A 95 -4.04 -3.28 -15.71
N SER A 96 -3.58 -2.03 -15.58
CA SER A 96 -3.57 -1.32 -14.31
C SER A 96 -4.98 -1.01 -13.82
N ALA A 97 -5.86 -0.50 -14.71
CA ALA A 97 -7.25 -0.19 -14.39
C ALA A 97 -8.02 -1.43 -13.96
N VAL A 98 -7.94 -2.52 -14.73
CA VAL A 98 -8.61 -3.78 -14.39
C VAL A 98 -8.09 -4.34 -13.07
N SER A 99 -6.78 -4.30 -12.81
CA SER A 99 -6.21 -4.74 -11.53
C SER A 99 -6.74 -3.93 -10.34
N GLN A 100 -6.98 -2.62 -10.51
CA GLN A 100 -7.56 -1.77 -9.47
C GLN A 100 -9.04 -2.12 -9.20
N ILE A 101 -9.81 -2.39 -10.25
CA ILE A 101 -11.20 -2.82 -10.12
C ILE A 101 -11.27 -4.15 -9.35
N ILE A 102 -10.45 -5.14 -9.72
CA ILE A 102 -10.38 -6.43 -9.03
C ILE A 102 -10.01 -6.22 -7.56
N GLU A 103 -8.99 -5.41 -7.29
CA GLU A 103 -8.56 -5.06 -5.93
C GLU A 103 -9.70 -4.52 -5.09
N GLN A 104 -10.45 -3.52 -5.63
CA GLN A 104 -11.52 -2.87 -4.89
C GLN A 104 -12.73 -3.79 -4.67
N ILE A 105 -13.12 -4.59 -5.66
CA ILE A 105 -14.23 -5.54 -5.53
C ILE A 105 -13.91 -6.57 -4.44
N ILE A 106 -12.74 -7.19 -4.50
CA ILE A 106 -12.33 -8.21 -3.52
C ILE A 106 -12.15 -7.59 -2.14
N ASN A 107 -11.52 -6.40 -2.07
CA ASN A 107 -11.38 -5.67 -0.83
C ASN A 107 -12.77 -5.40 -0.19
N ALA A 108 -13.73 -4.86 -0.95
CA ALA A 108 -15.06 -4.56 -0.42
C ALA A 108 -15.77 -5.81 0.13
N ILE A 109 -15.79 -6.90 -0.64
CA ILE A 109 -16.45 -8.14 -0.22
C ILE A 109 -15.77 -8.75 1.01
N VAL A 110 -14.45 -8.91 0.94
CA VAL A 110 -13.68 -9.58 2.00
C VAL A 110 -13.62 -8.74 3.27
N SER A 111 -13.46 -7.41 3.16
CA SER A 111 -13.42 -6.52 4.33
C SER A 111 -14.71 -6.61 5.14
N VAL A 112 -15.87 -6.54 4.49
CA VAL A 112 -17.16 -6.61 5.19
C VAL A 112 -17.35 -7.99 5.83
N TRP A 113 -17.10 -9.04 5.07
CA TRP A 113 -17.26 -10.41 5.55
C TRP A 113 -16.29 -10.74 6.70
N ALA A 114 -15.00 -10.45 6.53
CA ALA A 114 -13.98 -10.72 7.54
C ALA A 114 -14.16 -9.84 8.79
N ALA A 115 -14.55 -8.57 8.62
CA ALA A 115 -14.83 -7.69 9.74
C ALA A 115 -15.99 -8.21 10.59
N TYR A 116 -17.08 -8.68 9.97
CA TYR A 116 -18.22 -9.25 10.67
C TYR A 116 -17.85 -10.51 11.47
N TYR A 117 -17.15 -11.46 10.84
CA TYR A 117 -16.75 -12.71 11.49
C TYR A 117 -15.74 -12.47 12.62
N LEU A 118 -14.71 -11.65 12.36
CA LEU A 118 -13.68 -11.37 13.35
C LEU A 118 -14.20 -10.48 14.48
N TYR A 119 -15.13 -9.55 14.23
CA TYR A 119 -15.80 -8.81 15.28
C TYR A 119 -16.53 -9.77 16.24
N SER A 120 -17.33 -10.70 15.70
CA SER A 120 -18.06 -11.68 16.51
C SER A 120 -17.12 -12.58 17.32
N TYR A 121 -15.99 -12.97 16.76
CA TYR A 121 -14.95 -13.74 17.44
C TYR A 121 -14.25 -12.93 18.54
N GLY A 122 -13.85 -11.69 18.22
CA GLY A 122 -13.24 -10.78 19.19
C GLY A 122 -14.17 -10.42 20.35
N ALA A 123 -15.46 -10.25 20.08
CA ALA A 123 -16.47 -10.01 21.11
C ALA A 123 -16.63 -11.20 22.09
N LYS A 124 -16.49 -12.44 21.61
CA LYS A 124 -16.47 -13.63 22.48
C LYS A 124 -15.25 -13.63 23.41
N ILE A 125 -14.05 -13.38 22.86
CA ILE A 125 -12.81 -13.28 23.63
C ILE A 125 -12.91 -12.13 24.65
N GLY A 126 -13.35 -10.96 24.21
CA GLY A 126 -13.50 -9.79 25.07
C GLY A 126 -14.54 -9.99 26.18
N GLY A 127 -15.57 -10.82 25.94
CA GLY A 127 -16.55 -11.21 26.96
C GLY A 127 -15.92 -11.97 28.13
N VAL A 128 -14.92 -12.80 27.87
CA VAL A 128 -14.16 -13.52 28.91
C VAL A 128 -13.20 -12.59 29.67
N LEU A 129 -12.65 -11.59 28.96
CA LEU A 129 -11.68 -10.63 29.50
C LEU A 129 -12.32 -9.37 30.12
N GLY A 130 -13.66 -9.29 30.15
CA GLY A 130 -14.38 -8.14 30.69
C GLY A 130 -14.37 -6.87 29.83
N ASN A 131 -13.96 -6.97 28.56
CA ASN A 131 -13.85 -5.83 27.64
C ASN A 131 -14.33 -6.18 26.21
N LYS A 132 -15.59 -6.58 26.11
CA LYS A 132 -16.21 -7.15 24.90
C LYS A 132 -16.15 -6.23 23.69
N GLU A 133 -16.46 -4.94 23.88
CA GLU A 133 -16.59 -3.97 22.79
C GLU A 133 -15.23 -3.66 22.17
N ASN A 134 -14.21 -3.40 22.97
CA ASN A 134 -12.88 -3.02 22.50
C ASN A 134 -12.19 -4.18 21.76
N TYR A 135 -12.32 -5.42 22.24
CA TYR A 135 -11.80 -6.60 21.54
C TYR A 135 -12.59 -6.88 20.25
N GLY A 136 -13.92 -6.73 20.29
CA GLY A 136 -14.76 -6.82 19.10
C GLY A 136 -14.32 -5.85 18.02
N ALA A 137 -14.18 -4.58 18.35
CA ALA A 137 -13.74 -3.52 17.44
C ALA A 137 -12.33 -3.77 16.89
N ALA A 138 -11.38 -4.19 17.73
CA ALA A 138 -10.01 -4.47 17.31
C ALA A 138 -9.92 -5.64 16.31
N TYR A 139 -10.63 -6.74 16.58
CA TYR A 139 -10.69 -7.87 15.66
C TYR A 139 -11.49 -7.54 14.38
N GLY A 140 -12.55 -6.72 14.49
CA GLY A 140 -13.28 -6.20 13.34
C GLY A 140 -12.39 -5.35 12.42
N ALA A 141 -11.60 -4.44 13.00
CA ALA A 141 -10.61 -3.65 12.26
C ALA A 141 -9.54 -4.53 11.59
N ALA A 142 -9.07 -5.57 12.29
CA ALA A 142 -8.16 -6.57 11.72
C ALA A 142 -8.80 -7.30 10.53
N GLY A 143 -10.10 -7.61 10.58
CA GLY A 143 -10.87 -8.17 9.48
C GLY A 143 -10.96 -7.24 8.27
N GLY A 144 -11.19 -5.94 8.49
CA GLY A 144 -11.16 -4.94 7.43
C GLY A 144 -9.80 -4.87 6.71
N THR A 145 -8.69 -4.96 7.47
CA THR A 145 -7.34 -4.97 6.88
C THR A 145 -7.03 -6.25 6.10
N LEU A 146 -7.65 -7.40 6.45
CA LEU A 146 -7.56 -8.63 5.66
C LEU A 146 -8.13 -8.44 4.24
N GLY A 147 -9.23 -7.71 4.11
CA GLY A 147 -9.79 -7.39 2.79
C GLY A 147 -8.82 -6.62 1.92
N THR A 148 -8.14 -5.62 2.47
CA THR A 148 -7.08 -4.88 1.77
C THR A 148 -5.94 -5.80 1.32
N ASN A 149 -5.51 -6.74 2.17
CA ASN A 149 -4.49 -7.73 1.86
C ASN A 149 -4.88 -8.62 0.68
N LEU A 150 -6.07 -9.24 0.77
CA LEU A 150 -6.56 -10.17 -0.25
C LEU A 150 -6.90 -9.46 -1.55
N GLY A 151 -7.40 -8.23 -1.48
CA GLY A 151 -7.59 -7.38 -2.64
C GLY A 151 -6.29 -7.10 -3.38
N ALA A 152 -5.26 -6.63 -2.68
CA ALA A 152 -3.94 -6.38 -3.26
C ALA A 152 -3.28 -7.65 -3.81
N LEU A 153 -3.41 -8.78 -3.10
CA LEU A 153 -2.88 -10.07 -3.55
C LEU A 153 -3.58 -10.54 -4.84
N SER A 154 -4.88 -10.41 -4.93
CA SER A 154 -5.65 -10.78 -6.12
C SER A 154 -5.27 -9.93 -7.33
N ALA A 155 -5.11 -8.62 -7.14
CA ALA A 155 -4.62 -7.72 -8.18
C ALA A 155 -3.20 -8.08 -8.62
N LEU A 156 -2.34 -8.46 -7.67
CA LEU A 156 -0.98 -8.92 -7.96
C LEU A 156 -0.99 -10.19 -8.80
N LEU A 157 -1.78 -11.19 -8.41
CA LEU A 157 -1.90 -12.45 -9.16
C LEU A 157 -2.40 -12.21 -10.58
N PHE A 158 -3.39 -11.36 -10.75
CA PHE A 158 -3.88 -10.96 -12.07
C PHE A 158 -2.79 -10.30 -12.93
N LEU A 159 -2.04 -9.35 -12.40
CA LEU A 159 -0.96 -8.70 -13.15
C LEU A 159 0.23 -9.62 -13.43
N VAL A 160 0.55 -10.52 -12.51
CA VAL A 160 1.58 -11.56 -12.72
C VAL A 160 1.15 -12.49 -13.84
N PHE A 161 -0.10 -12.94 -13.86
CA PHE A 161 -0.64 -13.73 -14.95
C PHE A 161 -0.51 -13.00 -16.29
N LEU A 162 -0.97 -11.76 -16.38
CA LEU A 162 -0.82 -10.95 -17.59
C LEU A 162 0.64 -10.74 -18.00
N PHE A 163 1.52 -10.55 -17.02
CA PHE A 163 2.96 -10.42 -17.30
C PHE A 163 3.54 -11.67 -17.95
N PHE A 164 3.18 -12.87 -17.49
CA PHE A 164 3.62 -14.12 -18.10
C PHE A 164 3.10 -14.29 -19.54
N VAL A 165 1.85 -13.97 -19.79
CA VAL A 165 1.25 -13.98 -21.13
C VAL A 165 1.98 -13.00 -22.05
N TYR A 166 2.20 -11.77 -21.58
CA TYR A 166 2.83 -10.71 -22.38
C TYR A 166 4.34 -10.90 -22.55
N ARG A 167 5.00 -11.59 -21.62
CA ARG A 167 6.46 -11.79 -21.61
C ARG A 167 7.00 -12.40 -22.90
N ALA A 168 6.28 -13.32 -23.50
CA ALA A 168 6.70 -13.98 -24.76
C ALA A 168 6.76 -12.98 -25.91
N VAL A 169 5.73 -12.14 -26.03
CA VAL A 169 5.64 -11.08 -27.05
C VAL A 169 6.74 -10.04 -26.83
N PHE A 170 6.93 -9.61 -25.60
CA PHE A 170 7.93 -8.60 -25.24
C PHE A 170 9.36 -9.11 -25.49
N LYS A 171 9.67 -10.36 -25.14
CA LYS A 171 10.97 -10.98 -25.46
C LYS A 171 11.24 -11.04 -26.95
N ARG A 172 10.22 -11.34 -27.77
CA ARG A 172 10.35 -11.34 -29.22
C ARG A 172 10.66 -9.93 -29.77
N GLN A 173 10.04 -8.90 -29.21
CA GLN A 173 10.31 -7.51 -29.56
C GLN A 173 11.73 -7.08 -29.16
N MET A 174 12.21 -7.45 -27.97
CA MET A 174 13.58 -7.18 -27.54
C MET A 174 14.66 -7.86 -28.44
N ARG A 175 14.38 -9.05 -28.95
CA ARG A 175 15.32 -9.76 -29.85
C ARG A 175 15.48 -9.07 -31.20
N ARG A 176 14.47 -8.33 -31.66
CA ARG A 176 14.49 -7.57 -32.90
C ARG A 176 15.25 -6.24 -32.79
N GLU A 177 15.52 -5.79 -31.58
CA GLU A 177 16.25 -4.57 -31.32
C GLU A 177 17.73 -4.75 -31.60
N ARG A 178 18.25 -4.04 -32.61
CA ARG A 178 19.67 -4.02 -33.00
C ARG A 178 20.29 -2.69 -32.56
N GLY A 179 21.44 -2.74 -31.88
CA GLY A 179 22.30 -1.58 -31.66
C GLY A 179 22.06 -0.72 -30.41
N ALA A 180 21.08 -1.01 -29.56
CA ALA A 180 20.90 -0.25 -28.31
C ALA A 180 22.00 -0.58 -27.30
N ARG A 181 22.71 0.45 -26.83
CA ARG A 181 23.69 0.33 -25.75
C ARG A 181 22.96 -0.01 -24.45
N THR A 182 23.35 -1.08 -23.78
CA THR A 182 22.73 -1.51 -22.54
C THR A 182 23.14 -0.61 -21.36
N GLU A 183 22.16 -0.01 -20.67
CA GLU A 183 22.41 0.79 -19.49
C GLU A 183 22.90 -0.07 -18.31
N ALA A 184 23.87 0.42 -17.55
CA ALA A 184 24.33 -0.24 -16.34
C ALA A 184 23.30 -0.14 -15.21
N TYR A 185 23.16 -1.18 -14.38
CA TYR A 185 22.22 -1.20 -13.26
C TYR A 185 22.42 -0.05 -12.25
N PRO A 186 23.66 0.35 -11.88
CA PRO A 186 23.86 1.50 -10.98
C PRO A 186 23.21 2.78 -11.49
N HIS A 187 23.27 3.00 -12.81
CA HIS A 187 22.63 4.18 -13.42
C HIS A 187 21.09 4.11 -13.33
N ILE A 188 20.52 2.91 -13.53
CA ILE A 188 19.08 2.66 -13.38
C ILE A 188 18.63 2.88 -11.93
N PHE A 189 19.37 2.35 -10.95
CA PHE A 189 19.05 2.54 -9.53
C PHE A 189 19.16 4.00 -9.11
N ARG A 190 20.19 4.72 -9.58
CA ARG A 190 20.31 6.14 -9.34
C ARG A 190 19.12 6.92 -9.91
N ALA A 191 18.73 6.64 -11.14
CA ALA A 191 17.57 7.28 -11.78
C ALA A 191 16.25 6.96 -11.02
N LEU A 192 16.05 5.71 -10.56
CA LEU A 192 14.92 5.32 -9.73
C LEU A 192 14.89 6.11 -8.42
N LEU A 193 16.00 6.16 -7.67
CA LEU A 193 16.08 6.88 -6.40
C LEU A 193 15.80 8.36 -6.58
N PHE A 194 16.42 9.03 -7.57
CA PHE A 194 16.17 10.44 -7.84
C PHE A 194 14.71 10.74 -8.24
N THR A 195 14.00 9.76 -8.79
CA THR A 195 12.59 9.92 -9.12
C THR A 195 11.67 9.61 -7.94
N ILE A 196 12.00 8.59 -7.13
CA ILE A 196 11.16 8.12 -6.02
C ILE A 196 11.32 9.02 -4.78
N VAL A 197 12.55 9.42 -4.43
CA VAL A 197 12.83 10.17 -3.19
C VAL A 197 12.05 11.48 -3.07
N PRO A 198 11.99 12.37 -4.08
CA PRO A 198 11.20 13.59 -3.97
C PRO A 198 9.71 13.34 -3.74
N VAL A 199 9.16 12.32 -4.42
CA VAL A 199 7.74 11.96 -4.28
C VAL A 199 7.46 11.34 -2.92
N LEU A 200 8.38 10.50 -2.40
CA LEU A 200 8.28 9.97 -1.04
C LEU A 200 8.35 11.08 0.01
N LEU A 201 9.28 12.02 -0.12
CA LEU A 201 9.40 13.16 0.80
C LEU A 201 8.10 13.98 0.83
N SER A 202 7.55 14.32 -0.33
CA SER A 202 6.28 15.05 -0.42
C SER A 202 5.13 14.32 0.26
N THR A 203 4.95 13.02 -0.04
CA THR A 203 3.91 12.20 0.60
C THR A 203 4.15 11.99 2.08
N THR A 204 5.39 11.89 2.53
CA THR A 204 5.74 11.73 3.94
C THR A 204 5.40 12.99 4.72
N ILE A 205 5.76 14.18 4.20
CA ILE A 205 5.41 15.46 4.83
C ILE A 205 3.88 15.60 4.98
N TYR A 206 3.13 15.27 3.92
CA TYR A 206 1.67 15.30 3.97
C TYR A 206 1.08 14.34 5.03
N ASN A 207 1.63 13.11 5.13
CA ASN A 207 1.13 12.14 6.11
C ASN A 207 1.57 12.46 7.55
N ILE A 208 2.75 13.07 7.74
CA ILE A 208 3.20 13.54 9.07
C ILE A 208 2.22 14.59 9.60
N SER A 209 1.75 15.53 8.76
CA SER A 209 0.73 16.50 9.17
C SER A 209 -0.50 15.82 9.75
N SER A 210 -1.03 14.78 9.10
CA SER A 210 -2.20 14.03 9.63
C SER A 210 -1.93 13.34 10.97
N ILE A 211 -0.71 12.85 11.20
CA ILE A 211 -0.33 12.24 12.50
C ILE A 211 -0.22 13.32 13.59
N MET A 212 0.34 14.48 13.23
CA MET A 212 0.42 15.63 14.15
C MET A 212 -0.95 16.14 14.51
N ASP A 213 -1.87 16.26 13.54
CA ASP A 213 -3.25 16.66 13.76
C ASP A 213 -3.96 15.74 14.77
N GLN A 214 -3.75 14.42 14.63
CA GLN A 214 -4.27 13.44 15.58
C GLN A 214 -3.68 13.62 16.97
N GLY A 215 -2.36 13.81 17.06
CA GLY A 215 -1.68 14.02 18.35
C GLY A 215 -2.12 15.29 19.05
N VAL A 216 -2.24 16.40 18.32
CA VAL A 216 -2.72 17.68 18.85
C VAL A 216 -4.16 17.57 19.31
N PHE A 217 -5.04 16.98 18.48
CA PHE A 217 -6.45 16.79 18.83
C PHE A 217 -6.59 15.98 20.12
N LYS A 218 -5.92 14.82 20.21
CA LYS A 218 -5.96 13.98 21.41
C LYS A 218 -5.49 14.70 22.66
N ASN A 219 -4.39 15.43 22.57
CA ASN A 219 -3.85 16.16 23.71
C ASN A 219 -4.80 17.28 24.18
N ILE A 220 -5.41 18.05 23.24
CA ILE A 220 -6.34 19.13 23.59
C ILE A 220 -7.59 18.57 24.27
N VAL A 221 -8.18 17.51 23.71
CA VAL A 221 -9.42 16.90 24.25
C VAL A 221 -9.18 16.31 25.64
N LEU A 222 -8.03 15.66 25.87
CA LEU A 222 -7.66 15.15 27.19
C LEU A 222 -7.44 16.28 28.21
N LEU A 223 -6.83 17.40 27.81
CA LEU A 223 -6.67 18.58 28.69
C LEU A 223 -7.99 19.22 29.05
N GLN A 224 -9.03 19.08 28.23
CA GLN A 224 -10.38 19.54 28.52
C GLN A 224 -11.18 18.58 29.44
N GLY A 225 -10.60 17.45 29.83
CA GLY A 225 -11.20 16.50 30.77
C GLY A 225 -12.20 15.51 30.16
N TYR A 226 -12.24 15.37 28.84
CA TYR A 226 -13.09 14.39 28.18
C TYR A 226 -12.50 12.96 28.26
N ALA A 227 -13.38 11.96 28.30
CA ALA A 227 -12.99 10.56 28.34
C ALA A 227 -12.34 10.09 27.01
N GLU A 228 -11.41 9.14 27.11
CA GLU A 228 -10.71 8.59 25.93
C GLU A 228 -11.67 7.98 24.88
N ASP A 229 -12.74 7.32 25.32
CA ASP A 229 -13.75 6.73 24.43
C ASP A 229 -14.50 7.78 23.60
N GLN A 230 -14.81 8.93 24.18
CA GLN A 230 -15.44 10.04 23.47
C GLN A 230 -14.49 10.67 22.45
N MET A 231 -13.24 10.80 22.83
CA MET A 231 -12.18 11.31 21.95
C MET A 231 -11.98 10.40 20.71
N ASP A 232 -11.91 9.11 20.90
CA ASP A 232 -11.72 8.14 19.81
C ASP A 232 -12.97 8.10 18.89
N THR A 233 -14.16 8.24 19.45
CA THR A 233 -15.42 8.38 18.70
C THR A 233 -15.41 9.63 17.83
N TRP A 234 -15.08 10.79 18.38
CA TRP A 234 -15.03 12.06 17.62
C TRP A 234 -13.94 12.05 16.54
N TRP A 235 -12.79 11.47 16.84
CA TRP A 235 -11.74 11.30 15.82
C TRP A 235 -12.17 10.35 14.70
N GLY A 236 -12.90 9.29 15.03
CA GLY A 236 -13.49 8.35 14.07
C GLY A 236 -14.50 9.02 13.14
N ILE A 237 -15.42 9.83 13.69
CA ILE A 237 -16.39 10.63 12.91
C ILE A 237 -15.66 11.62 12.00
N TYR A 238 -14.66 12.36 12.53
CA TYR A 238 -13.89 13.31 11.74
C TYR A 238 -13.15 12.66 10.56
N THR A 239 -12.47 11.54 10.80
CA THR A 239 -11.65 10.89 9.78
C THR A 239 -12.44 9.99 8.85
N GLY A 240 -13.47 9.30 9.37
CA GLY A 240 -14.27 8.33 8.64
C GLY A 240 -15.41 8.94 7.84
N GLU A 241 -16.05 9.98 8.37
CA GLU A 241 -17.22 10.57 7.73
C GLU A 241 -16.91 11.95 7.11
N TYR A 242 -16.46 12.89 7.92
CA TYR A 242 -16.28 14.28 7.47
C TYR A 242 -15.15 14.43 6.44
N LYS A 243 -13.96 13.87 6.74
CA LYS A 243 -12.80 13.95 5.84
C LYS A 243 -13.02 13.19 4.52
N LEU A 244 -13.80 12.11 4.58
CA LEU A 244 -14.16 11.34 3.40
C LEU A 244 -15.09 12.14 2.48
N LEU A 245 -16.11 12.81 3.03
CA LEU A 245 -17.03 13.65 2.27
C LEU A 245 -16.33 14.84 1.60
N ILE A 246 -15.34 15.46 2.24
CA ILE A 246 -14.58 16.57 1.66
C ILE A 246 -13.66 16.10 0.52
N ASN A 247 -13.11 14.89 0.61
CA ASN A 247 -12.16 14.38 -0.39
C ASN A 247 -12.84 13.73 -1.62
N VAL A 248 -14.14 13.46 -1.57
CA VAL A 248 -14.90 12.87 -2.69
C VAL A 248 -14.98 13.79 -3.92
N PRO A 249 -15.08 15.13 -3.81
CA PRO A 249 -15.18 16.01 -4.98
C PRO A 249 -13.86 16.29 -5.71
N ILE A 250 -12.73 15.80 -5.24
CA ILE A 250 -11.39 16.01 -5.82
C ILE A 250 -10.91 14.72 -6.50
#